data_887586372f6dd8413992388dea16d696
#
_entry.id   887586372f6dd8413992388dea16d696
#
_cell.length_a   1.000
_cell.length_b   1.000
_cell.length_c   1.000
_cell.angle_alpha   90.00
_cell.angle_beta   90.00
_cell.angle_gamma   90.00
#
_symmetry.space_group_name_H-M   'P 1'
#
loop_
_entity.id
_entity.type
_entity.pdbx_description
1 polymer ?
#
loop_
_entity_poly.entity_id
_entity_poly.type
_entity_poly.pdbx_seq_one_letter_code
_entity_poly.pdbx_strand_id
1 'polypeptide(L)'
;RGSAREESNWRKILTYFDSAIQLGITATPKKDDNVDTFDYFGNPLYTYSLKQGIDDGFLAPYKIVRVSMDKDLEGYRPVKGETDIHGLEIKDEVYTGKDFDRSMVIEARTKLVAKRVTEYLKKNDRMAKTIIFCVDIEHAERMRKELVALNEDMMQKDSRYIMKLTGDDIEGLAQLDNFIDVNSPY
;
A
#
# COMPACT_ATOMS: atom_id res chain seq x y z
N ARG A 1 -0.79 10.53 -12.82
CA ARG A 1 -1.34 11.02 -11.53
C ARG A 1 -1.03 12.50 -11.27
N GLY A 2 0.16 13.01 -11.65
CA GLY A 2 0.57 14.39 -11.41
C GLY A 2 0.03 15.40 -12.41
N SER A 3 -0.35 14.98 -13.62
CA SER A 3 -0.73 15.87 -14.72
C SER A 3 -2.08 16.57 -14.53
N ALA A 4 -3.00 15.95 -13.78
CA ALA A 4 -4.32 16.52 -13.52
C ALA A 4 -4.33 17.61 -12.42
N ARG A 5 -3.23 17.81 -11.66
CA ARG A 5 -3.11 18.93 -10.72
C ARG A 5 -2.80 20.21 -11.46
N GLU A 6 -3.55 21.28 -11.21
CA GLU A 6 -3.33 22.60 -11.86
C GLU A 6 -1.93 23.16 -11.64
N GLU A 7 -1.35 22.97 -10.46
CA GLU A 7 -0.02 23.48 -10.10
C GLU A 7 1.13 22.52 -10.45
N SER A 8 0.85 21.37 -11.09
CA SER A 8 1.90 20.41 -11.38
C SER A 8 2.77 20.81 -12.58
N ASN A 9 4.05 20.44 -12.56
CA ASN A 9 4.94 20.66 -13.70
C ASN A 9 4.45 19.93 -14.96
N TRP A 10 3.77 18.79 -14.81
CA TRP A 10 3.16 18.06 -15.91
C TRP A 10 2.00 18.83 -16.54
N ARG A 11 1.26 19.60 -15.78
CA ARG A 11 0.19 20.45 -16.30
C ARG A 11 0.74 21.51 -17.25
N LYS A 12 1.89 22.11 -16.92
CA LYS A 12 2.57 23.10 -17.78
C LYS A 12 2.93 22.53 -19.13
N ILE A 13 3.35 21.25 -19.20
CA ILE A 13 3.64 20.56 -20.47
C ILE A 13 2.36 20.40 -21.29
N LEU A 14 1.28 19.96 -20.66
CA LEU A 14 -0.01 19.79 -21.34
C LEU A 14 -0.55 21.11 -21.87
N THR A 15 -0.41 22.20 -21.08
CA THR A 15 -0.82 23.55 -21.50
C THR A 15 0.06 24.11 -22.62
N TYR A 16 1.35 23.79 -22.63
CA TYR A 16 2.26 24.20 -23.72
C TYR A 16 1.87 23.55 -25.05
N PHE A 17 1.36 22.33 -25.02
CA PHE A 17 0.88 21.60 -26.20
C PHE A 17 -0.64 21.56 -26.29
N ASP A 18 -1.32 22.66 -25.95
CA ASP A 18 -2.78 22.74 -25.93
C ASP A 18 -3.43 22.53 -27.31
N SER A 19 -2.72 22.89 -28.38
CA SER A 19 -3.15 22.64 -29.75
C SER A 19 -3.04 21.17 -30.19
N ALA A 20 -2.36 20.33 -29.42
CA ALA A 20 -2.21 18.90 -29.73
C ALA A 20 -3.39 18.09 -29.19
N ILE A 21 -3.76 17.02 -29.90
CA ILE A 21 -4.72 16.05 -29.39
C ILE A 21 -4.09 15.34 -28.20
N GLN A 22 -4.75 15.40 -27.05
CA GLN A 22 -4.28 14.80 -25.82
C GLN A 22 -5.13 13.59 -25.46
N LEU A 23 -4.50 12.45 -25.26
CA LEU A 23 -5.12 11.21 -24.85
C LEU A 23 -4.63 10.80 -23.45
N GLY A 24 -5.53 10.68 -22.49
CA GLY A 24 -5.25 10.18 -21.14
C GLY A 24 -5.58 8.69 -21.01
N ILE A 25 -4.64 7.91 -20.48
CA ILE A 25 -4.83 6.50 -20.13
C ILE A 25 -4.54 6.32 -18.65
N THR A 26 -5.49 5.80 -17.88
CA THR A 26 -5.32 5.55 -16.45
C THR A 26 -6.19 4.39 -15.97
N ALA A 27 -5.67 3.57 -15.08
CA ALA A 27 -6.44 2.56 -14.35
C ALA A 27 -7.18 3.14 -13.13
N THR A 28 -6.83 4.38 -12.71
CA THR A 28 -7.34 5.00 -11.49
C THR A 28 -7.64 6.47 -11.75
N PRO A 29 -8.74 6.78 -12.48
CA PRO A 29 -9.16 8.17 -12.63
C PRO A 29 -9.44 8.76 -11.24
N LYS A 30 -9.05 10.00 -11.03
CA LYS A 30 -9.27 10.71 -9.78
C LYS A 30 -10.42 11.69 -9.92
N LYS A 31 -11.17 11.81 -8.82
CA LYS A 31 -12.23 12.81 -8.65
C LYS A 31 -12.11 13.36 -7.22
N ASP A 32 -11.07 14.15 -7.00
CA ASP A 32 -10.79 14.82 -5.72
C ASP A 32 -10.85 16.33 -5.94
N ASP A 33 -11.14 17.13 -4.91
CA ASP A 33 -11.33 18.58 -4.98
C ASP A 33 -10.20 19.36 -5.68
N ASN A 34 -8.97 18.82 -5.69
CA ASN A 34 -7.81 19.43 -6.34
C ASN A 34 -7.27 18.65 -7.54
N VAL A 35 -7.89 17.55 -7.94
CA VAL A 35 -7.42 16.70 -9.03
C VAL A 35 -8.60 15.96 -9.63
N ASP A 36 -9.25 16.54 -10.62
CA ASP A 36 -10.29 15.84 -11.38
C ASP A 36 -9.78 15.48 -12.78
N THR A 37 -9.71 14.18 -13.05
CA THR A 37 -9.31 13.65 -14.35
C THR A 37 -10.39 13.95 -15.41
N PHE A 38 -11.64 14.00 -14.99
CA PHE A 38 -12.79 14.23 -15.86
C PHE A 38 -12.95 15.70 -16.23
N ASP A 39 -12.57 16.62 -15.34
CA ASP A 39 -12.57 18.07 -15.63
C ASP A 39 -11.57 18.41 -16.73
N TYR A 40 -10.45 17.69 -16.79
CA TYR A 40 -9.42 17.95 -17.78
C TYR A 40 -9.66 17.21 -19.10
N PHE A 41 -9.89 15.90 -19.04
CA PHE A 41 -9.99 15.04 -20.25
C PHE A 41 -11.43 14.83 -20.74
N GLY A 42 -12.43 15.27 -19.96
CA GLY A 42 -13.82 14.97 -20.23
C GLY A 42 -14.21 13.54 -19.86
N ASN A 43 -15.36 13.10 -20.37
CA ASN A 43 -15.82 11.73 -20.15
C ASN A 43 -14.93 10.71 -20.85
N PRO A 44 -14.73 9.51 -20.26
CA PRO A 44 -13.96 8.46 -20.88
C PRO A 44 -14.51 8.08 -22.27
N LEU A 45 -13.63 7.98 -23.24
CA LEU A 45 -13.98 7.43 -24.57
C LEU A 45 -14.20 5.92 -24.49
N TYR A 46 -13.48 5.25 -23.61
CA TYR A 46 -13.58 3.82 -23.39
C TYR A 46 -13.24 3.50 -21.93
N THR A 47 -13.98 2.54 -21.34
CA THR A 47 -13.71 2.01 -20.00
C THR A 47 -13.67 0.50 -20.07
N TYR A 48 -12.53 -0.09 -19.68
CA TYR A 48 -12.39 -1.52 -19.47
C TYR A 48 -12.33 -1.78 -17.98
N SER A 49 -13.41 -2.26 -17.42
CA SER A 49 -13.56 -2.42 -15.98
C SER A 49 -12.81 -3.66 -15.46
N LEU A 50 -12.47 -3.66 -14.17
CA LEU A 50 -11.91 -4.83 -13.49
C LEU A 50 -12.80 -6.08 -13.66
N LYS A 51 -14.12 -5.90 -13.59
CA LYS A 51 -15.09 -6.98 -13.81
C LYS A 51 -14.97 -7.57 -15.22
N GLN A 52 -14.93 -6.74 -16.26
CA GLN A 52 -14.73 -7.20 -17.63
C GLN A 52 -13.42 -7.96 -17.78
N GLY A 53 -12.31 -7.45 -17.19
CA GLY A 53 -11.01 -8.13 -17.24
C GLY A 53 -11.02 -9.51 -16.58
N ILE A 54 -11.83 -9.70 -15.53
CA ILE A 54 -12.04 -11.02 -14.90
C ILE A 54 -12.93 -11.91 -15.78
N ASP A 55 -14.03 -11.39 -16.26
CA ASP A 55 -14.98 -12.13 -17.11
C ASP A 55 -14.32 -12.59 -18.43
N ASP A 56 -13.43 -11.77 -18.98
CA ASP A 56 -12.65 -12.07 -20.20
C ASP A 56 -11.43 -12.99 -19.94
N GLY A 57 -11.13 -13.32 -18.67
CA GLY A 57 -10.04 -14.21 -18.29
C GLY A 57 -8.64 -13.58 -18.27
N PHE A 58 -8.52 -12.27 -18.43
CA PHE A 58 -7.23 -11.55 -18.35
C PHE A 58 -6.80 -11.26 -16.92
N LEU A 59 -7.75 -11.18 -15.98
CA LEU A 59 -7.49 -10.91 -14.56
C LEU A 59 -8.04 -12.05 -13.71
N ALA A 60 -7.29 -12.40 -12.65
CA ALA A 60 -7.73 -13.39 -11.69
C ALA A 60 -8.89 -12.87 -10.85
N PRO A 61 -9.89 -13.72 -10.51
CA PRO A 61 -10.89 -13.36 -9.54
C PRO A 61 -10.26 -13.13 -8.17
N TYR A 62 -10.85 -12.25 -7.37
CA TYR A 62 -10.34 -11.89 -6.05
C TYR A 62 -11.42 -11.99 -4.98
N LYS A 63 -10.97 -12.15 -3.73
CA LYS A 63 -11.82 -12.06 -2.54
C LYS A 63 -11.29 -10.97 -1.63
N ILE A 64 -12.16 -10.05 -1.24
CA ILE A 64 -11.82 -9.01 -0.27
C ILE A 64 -12.23 -9.48 1.12
N VAL A 65 -11.26 -9.48 2.04
CA VAL A 65 -11.51 -9.66 3.47
C VAL A 65 -11.10 -8.36 4.17
N ARG A 66 -12.06 -7.67 4.76
CA ARG A 66 -11.80 -6.46 5.53
C ARG A 66 -11.64 -6.83 7.00
N VAL A 67 -10.50 -6.50 7.57
CA VAL A 67 -10.23 -6.65 9.01
C VAL A 67 -10.15 -5.25 9.60
N SER A 68 -11.08 -4.94 10.49
CA SER A 68 -11.10 -3.67 11.24
C SER A 68 -10.66 -3.94 12.67
N MET A 69 -9.92 -3.02 13.26
CA MET A 69 -9.56 -3.02 14.67
C MET A 69 -10.41 -1.98 15.40
N ASP A 70 -10.64 -2.15 16.70
CA ASP A 70 -11.49 -1.25 17.47
C ASP A 70 -11.05 0.21 17.35
N LYS A 71 -9.75 0.47 17.45
CA LYS A 71 -9.17 1.82 17.26
C LYS A 71 -9.34 2.39 15.84
N ASP A 72 -9.42 1.53 14.83
CA ASP A 72 -9.67 1.97 13.45
C ASP A 72 -11.13 2.44 13.25
N LEU A 73 -12.06 1.94 14.07
CA LEU A 73 -13.48 2.26 14.01
C LEU A 73 -13.86 3.45 14.90
N GLU A 74 -13.32 3.47 16.12
CA GLU A 74 -13.67 4.44 17.15
C GLU A 74 -12.75 5.66 17.16
N GLY A 75 -11.61 5.58 16.45
CA GLY A 75 -10.51 6.52 16.57
C GLY A 75 -9.69 6.28 17.84
N TYR A 76 -8.59 7.00 17.95
CA TYR A 76 -7.73 6.97 19.12
C TYR A 76 -7.43 8.38 19.59
N ARG A 77 -7.62 8.63 20.88
CA ARG A 77 -7.20 9.88 21.53
C ARG A 77 -6.11 9.55 22.55
N PRO A 78 -4.90 10.11 22.39
CA PRO A 78 -3.80 9.85 23.30
C PRO A 78 -4.14 10.31 24.72
N VAL A 79 -3.54 9.65 25.69
CA VAL A 79 -3.59 10.11 27.08
C VAL A 79 -2.56 11.22 27.24
N LYS A 80 -2.89 12.24 28.05
CA LYS A 80 -1.98 13.36 28.32
C LYS A 80 -0.59 12.87 28.77
N GLY A 81 0.46 13.31 28.09
CA GLY A 81 1.82 12.90 28.34
C GLY A 81 2.25 11.62 27.62
N GLU A 82 1.39 11.06 26.78
CA GLU A 82 1.77 9.95 25.92
C GLU A 82 2.73 10.42 24.83
N THR A 83 3.79 9.64 24.59
CA THR A 83 4.84 9.98 23.61
C THR A 83 4.79 9.03 22.42
N ASP A 84 5.22 9.53 21.27
CA ASP A 84 5.44 8.72 20.08
C ASP A 84 6.72 7.84 20.20
N ILE A 85 7.03 7.10 19.14
CA ILE A 85 8.22 6.23 19.07
C ILE A 85 9.56 7.00 19.16
N HIS A 86 9.52 8.32 18.95
CA HIS A 86 10.69 9.21 19.04
C HIS A 86 10.76 9.93 20.40
N GLY A 87 9.79 9.66 21.30
CA GLY A 87 9.70 10.28 22.61
C GLY A 87 9.10 11.68 22.60
N LEU A 88 8.49 12.10 21.48
CA LEU A 88 7.78 13.38 21.38
C LEU A 88 6.35 13.22 21.88
N GLU A 89 5.84 14.21 22.63
CA GLU A 89 4.47 14.21 23.13
C GLU A 89 3.49 14.24 21.96
N ILE A 90 2.56 13.25 21.96
CA ILE A 90 1.52 13.14 20.93
C ILE A 90 0.47 14.22 21.20
N LYS A 91 0.08 14.95 20.18
CA LYS A 91 -0.94 16.01 20.30
C LYS A 91 -2.28 15.42 20.76
N ASP A 92 -2.98 16.17 21.62
CA ASP A 92 -4.33 15.80 22.11
C ASP A 92 -5.39 16.05 21.03
N GLU A 93 -5.47 15.14 20.07
CA GLU A 93 -6.48 15.14 19.00
C GLU A 93 -6.97 13.71 18.74
N VAL A 94 -8.06 13.56 17.99
CA VAL A 94 -8.59 12.23 17.65
C VAL A 94 -7.92 11.75 16.37
N TYR A 95 -7.13 10.70 16.48
CA TYR A 95 -6.49 10.00 15.35
C TYR A 95 -7.40 8.92 14.80
N THR A 96 -7.47 8.83 13.49
CA THR A 96 -8.29 7.86 12.75
C THR A 96 -7.43 6.93 11.93
N GLY A 97 -8.02 5.94 11.29
CA GLY A 97 -7.29 5.00 10.43
C GLY A 97 -6.46 5.66 9.30
N LYS A 98 -6.73 6.93 8.95
CA LYS A 98 -5.93 7.69 7.97
C LYS A 98 -4.63 8.23 8.56
N ASP A 99 -4.57 8.41 9.86
CA ASP A 99 -3.46 9.02 10.60
C ASP A 99 -2.48 7.96 11.10
N PHE A 100 -2.95 6.73 11.29
CA PHE A 100 -2.14 5.62 11.79
C PHE A 100 -1.01 5.27 10.82
N ASP A 101 0.16 5.00 11.39
CA ASP A 101 1.42 4.72 10.71
C ASP A 101 1.96 5.89 9.84
N ARG A 102 1.34 7.07 9.93
CA ARG A 102 1.79 8.32 9.29
C ARG A 102 2.18 9.35 10.34
N SER A 103 1.17 10.02 10.91
CA SER A 103 1.36 11.02 11.98
C SER A 103 1.36 10.39 13.36
N MET A 104 0.85 9.16 13.49
CA MET A 104 0.82 8.41 14.73
C MET A 104 1.18 6.93 14.50
N VAL A 105 2.22 6.46 15.17
CA VAL A 105 2.66 5.06 15.12
C VAL A 105 2.17 4.31 16.35
N ILE A 106 1.40 3.26 16.13
CA ILE A 106 0.94 2.34 17.16
C ILE A 106 1.61 0.98 16.93
N GLU A 107 2.68 0.69 17.67
CA GLU A 107 3.39 -0.60 17.55
C GLU A 107 2.49 -1.81 17.73
N ALA A 108 1.56 -1.76 18.67
CA ALA A 108 0.60 -2.84 18.90
C ALA A 108 -0.24 -3.15 17.65
N ARG A 109 -0.51 -2.15 16.82
CA ARG A 109 -1.22 -2.31 15.54
C ARG A 109 -0.38 -3.08 14.54
N THR A 110 0.89 -2.71 14.37
CA THR A 110 1.84 -3.41 13.49
C THR A 110 1.98 -4.88 13.90
N LYS A 111 2.15 -5.15 15.21
CA LYS A 111 2.22 -6.51 15.77
C LYS A 111 0.96 -7.32 15.48
N LEU A 112 -0.21 -6.72 15.66
CA LEU A 112 -1.48 -7.41 15.41
C LEU A 112 -1.65 -7.74 13.92
N VAL A 113 -1.32 -6.80 13.02
CA VAL A 113 -1.39 -7.03 11.57
C VAL A 113 -0.43 -8.17 11.17
N ALA A 114 0.83 -8.12 11.62
CA ALA A 114 1.82 -9.17 11.36
C ALA A 114 1.34 -10.54 11.85
N LYS A 115 0.77 -10.58 13.08
CA LYS A 115 0.17 -11.81 13.64
C LYS A 115 -0.96 -12.34 12.77
N ARG A 116 -1.89 -11.50 12.35
CA ARG A 116 -3.04 -11.90 11.52
C ARG A 116 -2.62 -12.42 10.15
N VAL A 117 -1.67 -11.76 9.50
CA VAL A 117 -1.10 -12.23 8.23
C VAL A 117 -0.44 -13.59 8.42
N THR A 118 0.39 -13.75 9.45
CA THR A 118 1.06 -15.01 9.76
C THR A 118 0.07 -16.14 10.05
N GLU A 119 -0.96 -15.89 10.86
CA GLU A 119 -2.02 -16.87 11.16
C GLU A 119 -2.77 -17.31 9.88
N TYR A 120 -3.08 -16.33 9.02
CA TYR A 120 -3.75 -16.61 7.75
C TYR A 120 -2.90 -17.49 6.84
N LEU A 121 -1.62 -17.17 6.68
CA LEU A 121 -0.70 -17.96 5.87
C LEU A 121 -0.47 -19.36 6.45
N LYS A 122 -0.27 -19.49 7.77
CA LYS A 122 -0.14 -20.77 8.45
C LYS A 122 -1.37 -21.68 8.25
N LYS A 123 -2.55 -21.08 8.18
CA LYS A 123 -3.80 -21.83 8.00
C LYS A 123 -4.06 -22.26 6.55
N ASN A 124 -3.60 -21.49 5.57
CA ASN A 124 -3.89 -21.71 4.15
C ASN A 124 -2.66 -22.28 3.43
N ASP A 125 -1.70 -21.41 3.11
CA ASP A 125 -0.45 -21.78 2.47
C ASP A 125 0.64 -20.79 2.89
N ARG A 126 1.68 -21.31 3.56
CA ARG A 126 2.80 -20.50 4.05
C ARG A 126 3.70 -19.97 2.93
N MET A 127 3.66 -20.58 1.77
CA MET A 127 4.43 -20.17 0.59
C MET A 127 3.62 -19.34 -0.40
N ALA A 128 2.34 -19.05 -0.08
CA ALA A 128 1.53 -18.17 -0.91
C ALA A 128 2.19 -16.78 -1.05
N LYS A 129 2.49 -16.40 -2.28
CA LYS A 129 3.10 -15.10 -2.59
C LYS A 129 2.24 -13.96 -2.07
N THR A 130 2.80 -13.18 -1.17
CA THR A 130 2.08 -12.16 -0.40
C THR A 130 2.78 -10.82 -0.47
N ILE A 131 2.03 -9.75 -0.78
CA ILE A 131 2.54 -8.38 -0.77
C ILE A 131 1.83 -7.60 0.34
N ILE A 132 2.62 -6.94 1.19
CA ILE A 132 2.13 -6.05 2.24
C ILE A 132 2.54 -4.61 1.89
N PHE A 133 1.56 -3.77 1.59
CA PHE A 133 1.80 -2.36 1.33
C PHE A 133 1.89 -1.58 2.63
N CYS A 134 3.01 -0.92 2.84
CA CYS A 134 3.27 -0.07 3.99
C CYS A 134 3.18 1.41 3.62
N VAL A 135 2.95 2.26 4.61
CA VAL A 135 2.78 3.72 4.40
C VAL A 135 4.08 4.37 3.98
N ASP A 136 5.19 3.98 4.61
CA ASP A 136 6.54 4.48 4.39
C ASP A 136 7.59 3.39 4.63
N ILE A 137 8.87 3.76 4.46
CA ILE A 137 10.02 2.87 4.61
C ILE A 137 10.17 2.37 6.06
N GLU A 138 9.92 3.23 7.04
CA GLU A 138 10.02 2.87 8.46
C GLU A 138 8.92 1.89 8.86
N HIS A 139 7.69 2.08 8.38
CA HIS A 139 6.60 1.14 8.58
C HIS A 139 6.92 -0.22 7.94
N ALA A 140 7.50 -0.22 6.74
CA ALA A 140 7.93 -1.47 6.09
C ALA A 140 8.98 -2.22 6.93
N GLU A 141 9.93 -1.51 7.53
CA GLU A 141 10.94 -2.11 8.40
C GLU A 141 10.34 -2.64 9.70
N ARG A 142 9.45 -1.90 10.36
CA ARG A 142 8.73 -2.38 11.56
C ARG A 142 7.91 -3.63 11.25
N MET A 143 7.16 -3.62 10.14
CA MET A 143 6.34 -4.75 9.71
C MET A 143 7.22 -5.98 9.41
N ARG A 144 8.34 -5.80 8.72
CA ARG A 144 9.30 -6.86 8.44
C ARG A 144 9.84 -7.49 9.71
N LYS A 145 10.24 -6.68 10.69
CA LYS A 145 10.77 -7.19 12.00
C LYS A 145 9.73 -8.07 12.72
N GLU A 146 8.49 -7.62 12.79
CA GLU A 146 7.43 -8.38 13.44
C GLU A 146 7.10 -9.68 12.69
N LEU A 147 7.08 -9.65 11.36
CA LEU A 147 6.86 -10.85 10.56
C LEU A 147 8.00 -11.84 10.68
N VAL A 148 9.26 -11.40 10.68
CA VAL A 148 10.44 -12.24 10.87
C VAL A 148 10.37 -12.94 12.23
N ALA A 149 10.09 -12.22 13.31
CA ALA A 149 9.95 -12.79 14.65
C ALA A 149 8.85 -13.86 14.76
N LEU A 150 7.73 -13.70 14.00
CA LEU A 150 6.63 -14.65 13.98
C LEU A 150 6.85 -15.87 13.05
N ASN A 151 7.87 -15.82 12.20
CA ASN A 151 8.17 -16.81 11.18
C ASN A 151 9.65 -17.24 11.16
N GLU A 152 10.30 -17.27 12.31
CA GLU A 152 11.72 -17.64 12.45
C GLU A 152 12.03 -19.00 11.81
N ASP A 153 11.12 -19.95 11.94
CA ASP A 153 11.23 -21.29 11.34
C ASP A 153 11.35 -21.27 9.81
N MET A 154 10.72 -20.30 9.15
CA MET A 154 10.82 -20.12 7.71
C MET A 154 12.06 -19.30 7.33
N MET A 155 12.39 -18.30 8.12
CA MET A 155 13.60 -17.49 7.93
C MET A 155 14.89 -18.29 8.09
N GLN A 156 14.88 -19.32 8.95
CA GLN A 156 16.00 -20.26 9.09
C GLN A 156 16.17 -21.16 7.86
N LYS A 157 15.10 -21.45 7.13
CA LYS A 157 15.14 -22.25 5.88
C LYS A 157 15.64 -21.40 4.71
N ASP A 158 15.14 -20.18 4.59
CA ASP A 158 15.57 -19.21 3.58
C ASP A 158 15.35 -17.79 4.08
N SER A 159 16.43 -17.02 4.12
CA SER A 159 16.38 -15.61 4.54
C SER A 159 15.55 -14.70 3.62
N ARG A 160 15.23 -15.15 2.40
CA ARG A 160 14.40 -14.44 1.44
C ARG A 160 12.90 -14.61 1.67
N TYR A 161 12.49 -15.48 2.62
CA TYR A 161 11.07 -15.71 2.90
C TYR A 161 10.30 -14.43 3.25
N ILE A 162 10.93 -13.47 3.96
CA ILE A 162 10.37 -12.16 4.24
C ILE A 162 11.39 -11.09 3.86
N MET A 163 11.10 -10.40 2.78
CA MET A 163 11.93 -9.32 2.26
C MET A 163 11.20 -7.97 2.31
N LYS A 164 11.97 -6.91 2.49
CA LYS A 164 11.51 -5.54 2.31
C LYS A 164 11.85 -5.10 0.89
N LEU A 165 10.93 -4.39 0.26
CA LEU A 165 11.13 -3.82 -1.06
C LEU A 165 10.88 -2.31 -0.99
N THR A 166 11.94 -1.53 -1.18
CA THR A 166 11.88 -0.07 -1.23
C THR A 166 12.64 0.44 -2.45
N GLY A 167 12.39 1.70 -2.85
CA GLY A 167 13.06 2.26 -4.02
C GLY A 167 14.58 2.32 -3.92
N ASP A 168 15.12 2.34 -2.70
CA ASP A 168 16.55 2.43 -2.42
C ASP A 168 17.19 1.05 -2.11
N ASP A 169 16.39 -0.01 -2.08
CA ASP A 169 16.83 -1.36 -1.72
C ASP A 169 17.19 -2.16 -2.97
N ILE A 170 18.46 -2.11 -3.36
CA ILE A 170 18.98 -2.81 -4.54
C ILE A 170 18.81 -4.34 -4.41
N GLU A 171 19.04 -4.89 -3.20
CA GLU A 171 18.90 -6.34 -2.95
C GLU A 171 17.44 -6.78 -3.07
N GLY A 172 16.51 -6.03 -2.46
CA GLY A 172 15.08 -6.29 -2.58
C GLY A 172 14.60 -6.21 -4.01
N LEU A 173 15.00 -5.17 -4.76
CA LEU A 173 14.64 -5.01 -6.16
C LEU A 173 15.16 -6.17 -7.03
N ALA A 174 16.37 -6.69 -6.76
CA ALA A 174 16.91 -7.84 -7.48
C ALA A 174 16.12 -9.14 -7.25
N GLN A 175 15.35 -9.24 -6.15
CA GLN A 175 14.50 -10.41 -5.86
C GLN A 175 13.08 -10.28 -6.44
N LEU A 176 12.73 -9.15 -7.05
CA LEU A 176 11.41 -8.95 -7.62
C LEU A 176 11.11 -9.96 -8.74
N ASP A 177 12.09 -10.28 -9.57
CA ASP A 177 11.95 -11.26 -10.65
C ASP A 177 11.67 -12.65 -10.08
N ASN A 178 12.33 -13.05 -8.98
CA ASN A 178 12.05 -14.30 -8.29
C ASN A 178 10.63 -14.33 -7.71
N PHE A 179 10.15 -13.21 -7.18
CA PHE A 179 8.79 -13.12 -6.66
C PHE A 179 7.74 -13.22 -7.79
N ILE A 180 8.02 -12.70 -8.97
CA ILE A 180 7.13 -12.75 -10.14
C ILE A 180 7.15 -14.13 -10.78
N ASP A 181 8.29 -14.82 -10.81
CA ASP A 181 8.41 -16.16 -11.40
C ASP A 181 7.51 -17.18 -10.66
N VAL A 182 6.56 -17.75 -11.39
CA VAL A 182 5.62 -18.75 -10.86
C VAL A 182 6.29 -20.06 -10.42
N ASN A 183 7.48 -20.34 -10.95
CA ASN A 183 8.25 -21.55 -10.62
C ASN A 183 9.21 -21.32 -9.44
N SER A 184 9.44 -20.09 -9.05
CA SER A 184 10.25 -19.78 -7.88
C SER A 184 9.48 -20.09 -6.60
N PRO A 185 10.07 -20.85 -5.66
CA PRO A 185 9.46 -21.12 -4.37
C PRO A 185 9.46 -19.91 -3.43
N TYR A 186 10.19 -18.83 -3.77
CA TYR A 186 10.36 -17.62 -2.95
C TYR A 186 10.07 -16.36 -3.74
#